data_cd1c8d98a6124f3670a67a0b51fff157
#
_entry.id   cd1c8d98a6124f3670a67a0b51fff157
#
_cell.length_a   1.000
_cell.length_b   1.000
_cell.length_c   1.000
_cell.angle_alpha   90.00
_cell.angle_beta   90.00
_cell.angle_gamma   90.00
#
_symmetry.space_group_name_H-M   'P 1'
#
loop_
_entity.id
_entity.type
_entity.pdbx_description
1 polymer ?
#
loop_
_entity_poly.entity_id
_entity_poly.type
_entity_poly.pdbx_seq_one_letter_code
_entity_poly.pdbx_strand_id
1 'polypeptide(L)'
;MKNPSRLSSEDRRRAIVDAVKGVFADKGFDGTTTRELANAAGVSEALLYKHFPSKESLYAAMLDDCAKGAAFAEYRRILALEPSASTLVIMVHFVVARFVQGRRFGDIEKTILDRLAVRSLLEDAQFVRLAHKRFTGAWVAKFEESLKAAAKAGELQETSVRRDLRAWFVHHIAFALMIHLHPKVPAVDYKVSKDLLVEQAVRFALHGVGLMEKTIDRYYNPKALSLLA
;
A
#
# COMPACT_ATOMS: atom_id res chain seq x y z
N MET A 1 -37.77 21.63 14.11
CA MET A 1 -36.46 20.98 14.37
C MET A 1 -36.48 19.60 13.71
N LYS A 2 -35.70 19.39 12.64
CA LYS A 2 -35.60 18.05 12.02
C LYS A 2 -34.82 17.15 12.97
N ASN A 3 -35.42 16.02 13.37
CA ASN A 3 -34.76 14.98 14.13
C ASN A 3 -33.50 14.53 13.36
N PRO A 4 -32.30 14.49 13.96
CA PRO A 4 -31.12 14.00 13.25
C PRO A 4 -31.39 12.56 12.81
N SER A 5 -31.41 12.32 11.50
CA SER A 5 -31.71 11.02 10.92
C SER A 5 -30.76 9.97 11.53
N ARG A 6 -31.35 8.95 12.13
CA ARG A 6 -30.63 7.85 12.75
C ARG A 6 -29.82 7.17 11.64
N LEU A 7 -28.47 7.26 11.71
CA LEU A 7 -27.57 6.61 10.75
C LEU A 7 -27.97 5.16 10.53
N SER A 8 -27.94 4.71 9.28
CA SER A 8 -28.08 3.28 8.98
C SER A 8 -27.01 2.46 9.71
N SER A 9 -27.22 1.16 9.86
CA SER A 9 -26.22 0.28 10.49
C SER A 9 -24.89 0.30 9.73
N GLU A 10 -24.93 0.40 8.40
CA GLU A 10 -23.75 0.43 7.55
C GLU A 10 -23.03 1.78 7.62
N ASP A 11 -23.75 2.88 7.60
CA ASP A 11 -23.17 4.21 7.76
C ASP A 11 -22.50 4.36 9.13
N ARG A 12 -23.12 3.84 10.17
CA ARG A 12 -22.56 3.82 11.51
C ARG A 12 -21.28 2.96 11.57
N ARG A 13 -21.31 1.80 10.95
CA ARG A 13 -20.13 0.92 10.85
C ARG A 13 -18.97 1.64 10.17
N ARG A 14 -19.22 2.34 9.07
CA ARG A 14 -18.22 3.15 8.35
C ARG A 14 -17.70 4.30 9.21
N ALA A 15 -18.57 5.06 9.86
CA ALA A 15 -18.18 6.15 10.74
C ALA A 15 -17.29 5.68 11.90
N ILE A 16 -17.56 4.50 12.48
CA ILE A 16 -16.71 3.91 13.51
C ILE A 16 -15.32 3.58 12.93
N VAL A 17 -15.24 2.94 11.77
CA VAL A 17 -13.97 2.60 11.11
C VAL A 17 -13.14 3.85 10.86
N ASP A 18 -13.74 4.91 10.32
CA ASP A 18 -13.03 6.16 10.03
C ASP A 18 -12.50 6.83 11.30
N ALA A 19 -13.29 6.85 12.37
CA ALA A 19 -12.90 7.47 13.63
C ALA A 19 -11.73 6.77 14.33
N VAL A 20 -11.61 5.46 14.21
CA VAL A 20 -10.58 4.68 14.92
C VAL A 20 -9.23 4.59 14.19
N LYS A 21 -9.19 4.91 12.90
CA LYS A 21 -7.94 4.87 12.10
C LYS A 21 -6.80 5.65 12.77
N GLY A 22 -7.09 6.88 13.21
CA GLY A 22 -6.10 7.73 13.88
C GLY A 22 -5.62 7.16 15.21
N VAL A 23 -6.52 6.60 16.02
CA VAL A 23 -6.18 6.03 17.33
C VAL A 23 -5.21 4.85 17.18
N PHE A 24 -5.50 3.95 16.23
CA PHE A 24 -4.61 2.84 15.92
C PHE A 24 -3.25 3.31 15.36
N ALA A 25 -3.24 4.35 14.53
CA ALA A 25 -2.00 4.89 13.99
C ALA A 25 -1.11 5.51 15.07
N ASP A 26 -1.72 6.11 16.10
CA ASP A 26 -0.99 6.78 17.18
C ASP A 26 -0.51 5.82 18.26
N LYS A 27 -1.30 4.79 18.57
CA LYS A 27 -1.06 3.91 19.74
C LYS A 27 -0.71 2.46 19.39
N GLY A 28 -0.86 2.06 18.12
CA GLY A 28 -0.74 0.68 17.68
C GLY A 28 -1.94 -0.18 18.08
N PHE A 29 -1.89 -1.46 17.69
CA PHE A 29 -2.96 -2.39 18.03
C PHE A 29 -2.99 -2.68 19.54
N ASP A 30 -1.87 -3.08 20.13
CA ASP A 30 -1.80 -3.46 21.55
C ASP A 30 -1.95 -2.27 22.50
N GLY A 31 -1.40 -1.11 22.14
CA GLY A 31 -1.50 0.12 22.91
C GLY A 31 -2.89 0.78 22.92
N THR A 32 -3.87 0.24 22.19
CA THR A 32 -5.21 0.81 22.06
C THR A 32 -6.23 -0.02 22.85
N THR A 33 -6.99 0.64 23.73
CA THR A 33 -8.10 0.02 24.46
C THR A 33 -9.42 0.15 23.73
N THR A 34 -10.36 -0.78 23.96
CA THR A 34 -11.72 -0.71 23.41
C THR A 34 -12.45 0.57 23.81
N ARG A 35 -12.23 1.03 25.03
CA ARG A 35 -12.81 2.27 25.56
C ARG A 35 -12.35 3.50 24.75
N GLU A 36 -11.07 3.57 24.39
CA GLU A 36 -10.54 4.65 23.55
C GLU A 36 -11.13 4.61 22.15
N LEU A 37 -11.27 3.42 21.56
CA LEU A 37 -11.92 3.25 20.27
C LEU A 37 -13.38 3.69 20.28
N ALA A 38 -14.13 3.30 21.32
CA ALA A 38 -15.53 3.69 21.49
C ALA A 38 -15.67 5.21 21.67
N ASN A 39 -14.80 5.81 22.51
CA ASN A 39 -14.76 7.26 22.72
C ASN A 39 -14.45 8.02 21.41
N ALA A 40 -13.44 7.57 20.65
CA ALA A 40 -13.07 8.19 19.38
C ALA A 40 -14.23 8.13 18.36
N ALA A 41 -14.98 7.03 18.35
CA ALA A 41 -16.13 6.84 17.49
C ALA A 41 -17.42 7.51 18.01
N GLY A 42 -17.40 8.11 19.21
CA GLY A 42 -18.59 8.73 19.83
C GLY A 42 -19.70 7.71 20.15
N VAL A 43 -19.34 6.47 20.47
CA VAL A 43 -20.29 5.38 20.76
C VAL A 43 -20.00 4.72 22.09
N SER A 44 -20.96 3.95 22.63
CA SER A 44 -20.69 3.10 23.79
C SER A 44 -19.87 1.87 23.39
N GLU A 45 -19.10 1.29 24.33
CA GLU A 45 -18.38 0.03 24.08
C GLU A 45 -19.34 -1.10 23.66
N ALA A 46 -20.52 -1.16 24.25
CA ALA A 46 -21.55 -2.14 23.88
C ALA A 46 -22.00 -1.97 22.41
N LEU A 47 -22.15 -0.73 21.93
CA LEU A 47 -22.48 -0.47 20.54
C LEU A 47 -21.31 -0.78 19.61
N LEU A 48 -20.08 -0.48 20.02
CA LEU A 48 -18.86 -0.85 19.29
C LEU A 48 -18.81 -2.37 19.09
N TYR A 49 -18.98 -3.15 20.17
CA TYR A 49 -18.96 -4.62 20.11
C TYR A 49 -20.12 -5.21 19.30
N LYS A 50 -21.27 -4.55 19.27
CA LYS A 50 -22.39 -4.94 18.40
C LYS A 50 -22.01 -4.89 16.91
N HIS A 51 -21.20 -3.92 16.51
CA HIS A 51 -20.74 -3.76 15.12
C HIS A 51 -19.47 -4.54 14.82
N PHE A 52 -18.58 -4.69 15.79
CA PHE A 52 -17.26 -5.31 15.68
C PHE A 52 -17.02 -6.19 16.90
N PRO A 53 -17.24 -7.51 16.79
CA PRO A 53 -17.16 -8.43 17.93
C PRO A 53 -15.81 -8.48 18.63
N SER A 54 -14.75 -8.01 17.97
CA SER A 54 -13.41 -7.91 18.53
C SER A 54 -12.63 -6.73 17.95
N LYS A 55 -11.52 -6.37 18.60
CA LYS A 55 -10.58 -5.35 18.11
C LYS A 55 -9.95 -5.77 16.77
N GLU A 56 -9.69 -7.06 16.58
CA GLU A 56 -9.21 -7.64 15.33
C GLU A 56 -10.23 -7.47 14.19
N SER A 57 -11.51 -7.67 14.47
CA SER A 57 -12.58 -7.50 13.49
C SER A 57 -12.73 -6.05 13.02
N LEU A 58 -12.51 -5.09 13.93
CA LEU A 58 -12.47 -3.66 13.62
C LEU A 58 -11.23 -3.31 12.77
N TYR A 59 -10.08 -3.86 13.15
CA TYR A 59 -8.82 -3.68 12.40
C TYR A 59 -8.91 -4.25 10.98
N ALA A 60 -9.51 -5.43 10.85
CA ALA A 60 -9.78 -6.03 9.56
C ALA A 60 -10.75 -5.20 8.70
N ALA A 61 -11.81 -4.66 9.31
CA ALA A 61 -12.78 -3.80 8.61
C ALA A 61 -12.14 -2.47 8.15
N MET A 62 -11.19 -1.93 8.89
CA MET A 62 -10.41 -0.77 8.48
C MET A 62 -9.60 -1.04 7.22
N LEU A 63 -8.95 -2.21 7.12
CA LEU A 63 -8.26 -2.63 5.89
C LEU A 63 -9.21 -2.81 4.71
N ASP A 64 -10.40 -3.40 4.97
CA ASP A 64 -11.42 -3.58 3.92
C ASP A 64 -11.97 -2.25 3.40
N ASP A 65 -12.09 -1.27 4.28
CA ASP A 65 -12.54 0.07 3.89
C ASP A 65 -11.49 0.76 3.01
N CYS A 66 -10.22 0.70 3.37
CA CYS A 66 -9.13 1.18 2.54
C CYS A 66 -9.14 0.56 1.13
N ALA A 67 -9.51 -0.72 1.02
CA ALA A 67 -9.59 -1.44 -0.26
C ALA A 67 -10.71 -0.95 -1.19
N LYS A 68 -11.68 -0.19 -0.69
CA LYS A 68 -12.79 0.36 -1.49
C LYS A 68 -12.44 1.69 -2.17
N GLY A 69 -11.38 2.36 -1.73
CA GLY A 69 -10.97 3.66 -2.23
C GLY A 69 -10.49 3.66 -3.70
N ALA A 70 -10.45 4.84 -4.31
CA ALA A 70 -10.01 5.06 -5.70
C ALA A 70 -8.60 4.49 -5.97
N ALA A 71 -7.74 4.57 -4.98
CA ALA A 71 -6.40 4.02 -5.00
C ALA A 71 -6.33 2.52 -5.29
N PHE A 72 -7.27 1.77 -4.74
CA PHE A 72 -7.38 0.34 -5.03
C PHE A 72 -8.05 0.03 -6.37
N ALA A 73 -8.76 0.99 -6.97
CA ALA A 73 -9.26 0.82 -8.33
C ALA A 73 -8.11 0.68 -9.32
N GLU A 74 -7.06 1.48 -9.20
CA GLU A 74 -5.87 1.38 -10.04
C GLU A 74 -5.09 0.08 -9.78
N TYR A 75 -4.87 -0.26 -8.53
CA TYR A 75 -4.29 -1.54 -8.15
C TYR A 75 -5.02 -2.73 -8.82
N ARG A 76 -6.37 -2.75 -8.78
CA ARG A 76 -7.17 -3.80 -9.45
C ARG A 76 -7.01 -3.78 -10.96
N ARG A 77 -6.92 -2.60 -11.60
CA ARG A 77 -6.67 -2.48 -13.05
C ARG A 77 -5.32 -3.08 -13.44
N ILE A 78 -4.29 -2.80 -12.65
CA ILE A 78 -2.94 -3.35 -12.88
C ILE A 78 -2.95 -4.88 -12.75
N LEU A 79 -3.63 -5.43 -11.73
CA LEU A 79 -3.76 -6.88 -11.57
C LEU A 79 -4.52 -7.56 -12.71
N ALA A 80 -5.39 -6.83 -13.43
CA ALA A 80 -6.14 -7.34 -14.57
C ALA A 80 -5.36 -7.30 -15.90
N LEU A 81 -4.18 -6.66 -15.94
CA LEU A 81 -3.35 -6.63 -17.15
C LEU A 81 -2.82 -8.03 -17.49
N GLU A 82 -2.62 -8.30 -18.77
CA GLU A 82 -1.95 -9.53 -19.21
C GLU A 82 -0.49 -9.56 -18.73
N PRO A 83 0.00 -10.71 -18.22
CA PRO A 83 1.38 -10.84 -17.77
C PRO A 83 2.39 -10.57 -18.91
N SER A 84 3.30 -9.62 -18.70
CA SER A 84 4.31 -9.22 -19.70
C SER A 84 5.42 -8.40 -19.02
N ALA A 85 6.52 -8.11 -19.74
CA ALA A 85 7.54 -7.17 -19.29
C ALA A 85 6.98 -5.75 -19.11
N SER A 86 6.06 -5.31 -19.99
CA SER A 86 5.37 -4.03 -19.84
C SER A 86 4.53 -3.97 -18.57
N THR A 87 3.78 -5.03 -18.26
CA THR A 87 3.02 -5.14 -16.99
C THR A 87 3.96 -5.09 -15.79
N LEU A 88 5.11 -5.77 -15.86
CA LEU A 88 6.12 -5.74 -14.80
C LEU A 88 6.64 -4.32 -14.56
N VAL A 89 6.92 -3.58 -15.61
CA VAL A 89 7.34 -2.16 -15.53
C VAL A 89 6.26 -1.30 -14.87
N ILE A 90 5.00 -1.46 -15.28
CA ILE A 90 3.86 -0.75 -14.69
C ILE A 90 3.74 -1.07 -13.19
N MET A 91 3.85 -2.34 -12.81
CA MET A 91 3.77 -2.79 -11.43
C MET A 91 4.87 -2.19 -10.55
N VAL A 92 6.12 -2.19 -11.03
CA VAL A 92 7.25 -1.62 -10.30
C VAL A 92 7.08 -0.11 -10.15
N HIS A 93 6.71 0.59 -11.24
CA HIS A 93 6.44 2.03 -11.17
C HIS A 93 5.34 2.35 -10.18
N PHE A 94 4.22 1.65 -10.25
CA PHE A 94 3.07 1.87 -9.36
C PHE A 94 3.46 1.74 -7.89
N VAL A 95 4.14 0.67 -7.49
CA VAL A 95 4.49 0.46 -6.08
C VAL A 95 5.49 1.50 -5.59
N VAL A 96 6.50 1.86 -6.39
CA VAL A 96 7.49 2.88 -6.02
C VAL A 96 6.84 4.26 -5.93
N ALA A 97 6.07 4.67 -6.94
CA ALA A 97 5.36 5.94 -6.96
C ALA A 97 4.37 6.05 -5.80
N ARG A 98 3.63 4.97 -5.49
CA ARG A 98 2.70 4.88 -4.37
C ARG A 98 3.37 5.19 -3.03
N PHE A 99 4.54 4.63 -2.79
CA PHE A 99 5.27 4.83 -1.54
C PHE A 99 6.01 6.17 -1.48
N VAL A 100 6.61 6.64 -2.56
CA VAL A 100 7.43 7.86 -2.57
C VAL A 100 6.58 9.12 -2.70
N GLN A 101 5.63 9.16 -3.61
CA GLN A 101 4.86 10.37 -3.90
C GLN A 101 3.63 10.55 -3.01
N GLY A 102 2.94 9.49 -2.69
CA GLY A 102 1.80 9.51 -1.78
C GLY A 102 0.54 10.25 -2.23
N ARG A 103 0.59 10.95 -3.35
CA ARG A 103 -0.36 12.00 -3.76
C ARG A 103 -1.80 11.56 -4.03
N ARG A 104 -2.08 10.25 -4.18
CA ARG A 104 -3.37 9.79 -4.72
C ARG A 104 -4.33 9.19 -3.73
N PHE A 105 -3.92 9.10 -2.48
CA PHE A 105 -4.70 8.42 -1.44
C PHE A 105 -5.31 9.37 -0.40
N GLY A 106 -5.32 10.69 -0.67
CA GLY A 106 -5.61 11.67 0.36
C GLY A 106 -4.46 11.71 1.38
N ASP A 107 -3.75 12.80 1.50
CA ASP A 107 -2.51 12.87 2.30
C ASP A 107 -2.67 12.38 3.75
N ILE A 108 -3.84 12.60 4.36
CA ILE A 108 -4.11 12.22 5.75
C ILE A 108 -4.27 10.70 5.89
N GLU A 109 -5.09 10.08 5.04
CA GLU A 109 -5.38 8.64 5.12
C GLU A 109 -4.13 7.81 4.80
N LYS A 110 -3.36 8.23 3.80
CA LYS A 110 -2.07 7.60 3.50
C LYS A 110 -1.11 7.69 4.68
N THR A 111 -0.95 8.86 5.28
CA THR A 111 -0.07 9.06 6.43
C THR A 111 -0.47 8.13 7.59
N ILE A 112 -1.76 7.95 7.83
CA ILE A 112 -2.28 7.04 8.86
C ILE A 112 -1.89 5.59 8.56
N LEU A 113 -2.10 5.13 7.32
CA LEU A 113 -1.78 3.76 6.92
C LEU A 113 -0.27 3.47 6.94
N ASP A 114 0.55 4.41 6.48
CA ASP A 114 2.01 4.29 6.52
C ASP A 114 2.52 4.20 7.98
N ARG A 115 1.99 5.03 8.89
CA ARG A 115 2.30 4.96 10.33
C ARG A 115 1.86 3.64 10.95
N LEU A 116 0.66 3.17 10.63
CA LEU A 116 0.15 1.87 11.06
C LEU A 116 1.07 0.73 10.61
N ALA A 117 1.50 0.75 9.35
CA ALA A 117 2.38 -0.28 8.82
C ALA A 117 3.75 -0.29 9.52
N VAL A 118 4.38 0.88 9.67
CA VAL A 118 5.67 1.00 10.36
C VAL A 118 5.55 0.57 11.81
N ARG A 119 4.53 1.05 12.52
CA ARG A 119 4.33 0.72 13.93
C ARG A 119 4.06 -0.77 14.12
N SER A 120 3.19 -1.34 13.31
CA SER A 120 2.91 -2.77 13.35
C SER A 120 4.15 -3.63 13.16
N LEU A 121 5.09 -3.23 12.28
CA LEU A 121 6.35 -3.95 12.10
C LEU A 121 7.27 -3.87 13.33
N LEU A 122 7.17 -2.82 14.13
CA LEU A 122 7.95 -2.67 15.36
C LEU A 122 7.31 -3.38 16.58
N GLU A 123 6.05 -3.76 16.47
CA GLU A 123 5.28 -4.44 17.53
C GLU A 123 5.03 -5.92 17.15
N ASP A 124 3.82 -6.22 16.74
CA ASP A 124 3.33 -7.60 16.50
C ASP A 124 3.22 -8.00 15.01
N ALA A 125 3.47 -7.07 14.11
CA ALA A 125 3.29 -7.18 12.65
C ALA A 125 1.86 -7.58 12.21
N GLN A 126 0.84 -7.50 13.07
CA GLN A 126 -0.51 -7.98 12.78
C GLN A 126 -1.14 -7.23 11.60
N PHE A 127 -1.05 -5.89 11.59
CA PHE A 127 -1.57 -5.08 10.47
C PHE A 127 -0.90 -5.45 9.15
N VAL A 128 0.43 -5.54 9.16
CA VAL A 128 1.20 -5.85 7.93
C VAL A 128 0.91 -7.26 7.43
N ARG A 129 0.79 -8.25 8.34
CA ARG A 129 0.37 -9.61 7.95
C ARG A 129 -1.02 -9.64 7.32
N LEU A 130 -1.99 -8.89 7.88
CA LEU A 130 -3.33 -8.79 7.30
C LEU A 130 -3.31 -8.07 5.94
N ALA A 131 -2.55 -6.97 5.83
CA ALA A 131 -2.39 -6.24 4.57
C ALA A 131 -1.72 -7.11 3.49
N HIS A 132 -0.67 -7.85 3.85
CA HIS A 132 -0.01 -8.79 2.94
C HIS A 132 -0.97 -9.89 2.46
N LYS A 133 -1.72 -10.50 3.38
CA LYS A 133 -2.72 -11.53 3.02
C LYS A 133 -3.78 -11.00 2.07
N ARG A 134 -4.22 -9.74 2.23
CA ARG A 134 -5.31 -9.15 1.43
C ARG A 134 -4.87 -8.56 0.10
N PHE A 135 -3.67 -7.99 0.06
CA PHE A 135 -3.22 -7.19 -1.09
C PHE A 135 -1.92 -7.70 -1.69
N THR A 136 -0.88 -7.83 -0.89
CA THR A 136 0.47 -8.12 -1.41
C THR A 136 0.54 -9.49 -2.09
N GLY A 137 -0.22 -10.48 -1.61
CA GLY A 137 -0.22 -11.82 -2.21
C GLY A 137 -0.64 -11.83 -3.68
N ALA A 138 -1.71 -11.13 -4.03
CA ALA A 138 -2.17 -11.02 -5.42
C ALA A 138 -1.17 -10.25 -6.30
N TRP A 139 -0.54 -9.21 -5.75
CA TRP A 139 0.50 -8.45 -6.44
C TRP A 139 1.74 -9.31 -6.69
N VAL A 140 2.22 -10.08 -5.71
CA VAL A 140 3.36 -11.00 -5.86
C VAL A 140 3.06 -12.05 -6.92
N ALA A 141 1.88 -12.67 -6.91
CA ALA A 141 1.49 -13.66 -7.91
C ALA A 141 1.52 -13.08 -9.33
N LYS A 142 0.90 -11.91 -9.55
CA LYS A 142 0.92 -11.21 -10.85
C LYS A 142 2.33 -10.83 -11.28
N PHE A 143 3.17 -10.41 -10.34
CA PHE A 143 4.57 -10.08 -10.60
C PHE A 143 5.35 -11.31 -11.09
N GLU A 144 5.19 -12.47 -10.43
CA GLU A 144 5.82 -13.71 -10.84
C GLU A 144 5.35 -14.19 -12.22
N GLU A 145 4.05 -14.08 -12.52
CA GLU A 145 3.50 -14.38 -13.85
C GLU A 145 4.14 -13.49 -14.92
N SER A 146 4.25 -12.19 -14.63
CA SER A 146 4.86 -11.23 -15.55
C SER A 146 6.37 -11.47 -15.73
N LEU A 147 7.08 -11.89 -14.69
CA LEU A 147 8.48 -12.34 -14.80
C LEU A 147 8.62 -13.58 -15.70
N LYS A 148 7.71 -14.56 -15.55
CA LYS A 148 7.71 -15.76 -16.40
C LYS A 148 7.46 -15.39 -17.87
N ALA A 149 6.52 -14.49 -18.13
CA ALA A 149 6.20 -14.01 -19.47
C ALA A 149 7.38 -13.26 -20.10
N ALA A 150 8.02 -12.34 -19.36
CA ALA A 150 9.21 -11.62 -19.81
C ALA A 150 10.40 -12.55 -20.09
N ALA A 151 10.61 -13.58 -19.27
CA ALA A 151 11.62 -14.61 -19.51
C ALA A 151 11.36 -15.39 -20.81
N LYS A 152 10.11 -15.80 -21.03
CA LYS A 152 9.70 -16.49 -22.27
C LYS A 152 9.89 -15.62 -23.52
N ALA A 153 9.70 -14.31 -23.40
CA ALA A 153 9.92 -13.34 -24.48
C ALA A 153 11.41 -13.00 -24.72
N GLY A 154 12.34 -13.53 -23.91
CA GLY A 154 13.77 -13.20 -24.01
C GLY A 154 14.10 -11.76 -23.58
N GLU A 155 13.30 -11.19 -22.67
CA GLU A 155 13.42 -9.81 -22.20
C GLU A 155 14.10 -9.70 -20.81
N LEU A 156 14.46 -10.84 -20.21
CA LEU A 156 15.25 -10.92 -18.98
C LEU A 156 16.68 -11.38 -19.28
N GLN A 157 17.60 -10.81 -18.54
CA GLN A 157 18.97 -11.31 -18.41
C GLN A 157 19.08 -12.29 -17.22
N GLU A 158 20.08 -13.15 -17.25
CA GLU A 158 20.39 -14.02 -16.13
C GLU A 158 20.83 -13.20 -14.92
N THR A 159 20.41 -13.61 -13.74
CA THR A 159 20.80 -13.03 -12.48
C THR A 159 20.78 -14.09 -11.38
N SER A 160 21.73 -14.00 -10.45
CA SER A 160 21.84 -14.87 -9.28
C SER A 160 20.72 -14.65 -8.24
N VAL A 161 19.93 -13.56 -8.37
CA VAL A 161 18.84 -13.27 -7.44
C VAL A 161 17.70 -14.25 -7.64
N ARG A 162 17.33 -14.97 -6.60
CA ARG A 162 16.19 -15.90 -6.62
C ARG A 162 14.91 -15.20 -7.09
N ARG A 163 14.16 -15.87 -7.97
CA ARG A 163 12.98 -15.30 -8.62
C ARG A 163 11.87 -14.94 -7.62
N ASP A 164 11.64 -15.81 -6.66
CA ASP A 164 10.61 -15.65 -5.63
C ASP A 164 10.87 -14.50 -4.62
N LEU A 165 12.10 -13.99 -4.56
CA LEU A 165 12.46 -12.85 -3.71
C LEU A 165 12.39 -11.49 -4.44
N ARG A 166 12.38 -11.48 -5.77
CA ARG A 166 12.48 -10.23 -6.55
C ARG A 166 11.29 -9.29 -6.29
N ALA A 167 10.07 -9.83 -6.23
CA ALA A 167 8.87 -9.06 -5.90
C ALA A 167 8.97 -8.42 -4.52
N TRP A 168 9.45 -9.17 -3.54
CA TRP A 168 9.64 -8.68 -2.18
C TRP A 168 10.71 -7.59 -2.10
N PHE A 169 11.82 -7.73 -2.79
CA PHE A 169 12.87 -6.70 -2.81
C PHE A 169 12.38 -5.41 -3.42
N VAL A 170 11.60 -5.46 -4.51
CA VAL A 170 10.97 -4.27 -5.09
C VAL A 170 10.06 -3.59 -4.07
N HIS A 171 9.18 -4.35 -3.40
CA HIS A 171 8.30 -3.83 -2.37
C HIS A 171 9.09 -3.20 -1.21
N HIS A 172 10.13 -3.89 -0.72
CA HIS A 172 10.90 -3.41 0.43
C HIS A 172 11.75 -2.18 0.11
N ILE A 173 12.30 -2.06 -1.10
CA ILE A 173 12.97 -0.83 -1.56
C ILE A 173 11.99 0.35 -1.52
N ALA A 174 10.81 0.19 -2.10
CA ALA A 174 9.78 1.23 -2.10
C ALA A 174 9.33 1.62 -0.68
N PHE A 175 9.12 0.62 0.17
CA PHE A 175 8.74 0.81 1.58
C PHE A 175 9.86 1.50 2.39
N ALA A 176 11.13 1.14 2.18
CA ALA A 176 12.26 1.78 2.83
C ALA A 176 12.36 3.27 2.44
N LEU A 177 12.20 3.60 1.15
CA LEU A 177 12.15 5.00 0.71
C LEU A 177 11.02 5.77 1.41
N MET A 178 9.84 5.17 1.55
CA MET A 178 8.72 5.78 2.27
C MET A 178 9.09 6.08 3.73
N ILE A 179 9.70 5.14 4.45
CA ILE A 179 10.10 5.33 5.86
C ILE A 179 11.02 6.56 6.00
N HIS A 180 12.00 6.71 5.12
CA HIS A 180 12.95 7.83 5.16
C HIS A 180 12.31 9.18 4.77
N LEU A 181 11.26 9.17 3.94
CA LEU A 181 10.54 10.36 3.49
C LEU A 181 9.34 10.73 4.39
N HIS A 182 8.91 9.82 5.29
CA HIS A 182 7.70 9.98 6.09
C HIS A 182 7.75 11.12 7.13
N PRO A 183 8.86 11.36 7.85
CA PRO A 183 8.94 12.46 8.81
C PRO A 183 8.70 13.83 8.14
N LYS A 184 8.17 14.82 8.91
CA LYS A 184 7.98 16.21 8.42
C LYS A 184 9.27 16.77 7.81
N VAL A 185 10.41 16.50 8.44
CA VAL A 185 11.74 16.69 7.87
C VAL A 185 12.24 15.30 7.50
N PRO A 186 12.44 15.00 6.22
CA PRO A 186 12.89 13.68 5.78
C PRO A 186 14.21 13.28 6.47
N ALA A 187 14.33 12.00 6.84
CA ALA A 187 15.54 11.48 7.46
C ALA A 187 16.73 11.48 6.48
N VAL A 188 16.45 11.40 5.17
CA VAL A 188 17.44 11.49 4.10
C VAL A 188 17.01 12.56 3.11
N ASP A 189 17.87 13.54 2.87
CA ASP A 189 17.71 14.50 1.79
C ASP A 189 18.43 13.97 0.54
N TYR A 190 17.68 13.43 -0.39
CA TYR A 190 18.20 12.86 -1.64
C TYR A 190 18.68 13.91 -2.64
N LYS A 191 18.50 15.21 -2.38
CA LYS A 191 18.89 16.33 -3.27
C LYS A 191 18.29 16.27 -4.68
N VAL A 192 17.18 15.55 -4.86
CA VAL A 192 16.46 15.42 -6.13
C VAL A 192 14.95 15.58 -5.90
N SER A 193 14.21 15.85 -6.98
CA SER A 193 12.76 15.87 -6.92
C SER A 193 12.20 14.46 -6.63
N LYS A 194 11.00 14.38 -6.06
CA LYS A 194 10.33 13.09 -5.84
C LYS A 194 10.11 12.32 -7.15
N ASP A 195 9.84 13.01 -8.24
CA ASP A 195 9.63 12.38 -9.55
C ASP A 195 10.93 11.74 -10.06
N LEU A 196 12.06 12.43 -9.93
CA LEU A 196 13.36 11.87 -10.29
C LEU A 196 13.74 10.71 -9.36
N LEU A 197 13.45 10.81 -8.05
CA LEU A 197 13.69 9.73 -7.11
C LEU A 197 12.87 8.47 -7.47
N VAL A 198 11.61 8.64 -7.86
CA VAL A 198 10.76 7.53 -8.35
C VAL A 198 11.39 6.92 -9.60
N GLU A 199 11.76 7.73 -10.58
CA GLU A 199 12.38 7.24 -11.82
C GLU A 199 13.64 6.41 -11.54
N GLN A 200 14.55 6.92 -10.73
CA GLN A 200 15.80 6.24 -10.40
C GLN A 200 15.56 4.95 -9.59
N ALA A 201 14.66 4.97 -8.62
CA ALA A 201 14.30 3.79 -7.84
C ALA A 201 13.63 2.71 -8.70
N VAL A 202 12.76 3.11 -9.64
CA VAL A 202 12.14 2.19 -10.60
C VAL A 202 13.18 1.54 -11.50
N ARG A 203 14.08 2.33 -12.11
CA ARG A 203 15.17 1.77 -12.95
C ARG A 203 16.04 0.81 -12.16
N PHE A 204 16.47 1.20 -10.96
CA PHE A 204 17.25 0.33 -10.07
C PHE A 204 16.53 -0.99 -9.78
N ALA A 205 15.22 -0.93 -9.43
CA ALA A 205 14.42 -2.11 -9.16
C ALA A 205 14.24 -2.99 -10.40
N LEU A 206 14.00 -2.41 -11.59
CA LEU A 206 13.84 -3.14 -12.84
C LEU A 206 15.13 -3.89 -13.24
N HIS A 207 16.30 -3.27 -13.04
CA HIS A 207 17.58 -3.96 -13.19
C HIS A 207 17.74 -5.09 -12.16
N GLY A 208 17.39 -4.83 -10.90
CA GLY A 208 17.44 -5.83 -9.82
C GLY A 208 16.56 -7.05 -10.09
N VAL A 209 15.43 -6.88 -10.78
CA VAL A 209 14.59 -8.01 -11.19
C VAL A 209 15.09 -8.71 -12.45
N GLY A 210 16.08 -8.15 -13.14
CA GLY A 210 16.74 -8.76 -14.29
C GLY A 210 16.19 -8.35 -15.64
N LEU A 211 15.38 -7.27 -15.76
CA LEU A 211 15.01 -6.74 -17.07
C LEU A 211 16.23 -6.17 -17.80
N MET A 212 16.34 -6.49 -19.11
CA MET A 212 17.41 -5.93 -19.93
C MET A 212 17.18 -4.43 -20.16
N GLU A 213 18.26 -3.65 -20.24
CA GLU A 213 18.22 -2.19 -20.48
C GLU A 213 17.32 -1.82 -21.67
N LYS A 214 17.51 -2.48 -22.81
CA LYS A 214 16.67 -2.26 -24.00
C LYS A 214 15.17 -2.48 -23.76
N THR A 215 14.81 -3.38 -22.83
CA THR A 215 13.42 -3.66 -22.45
C THR A 215 12.90 -2.55 -21.54
N ILE A 216 13.73 -2.08 -20.60
CA ILE A 216 13.40 -0.96 -19.72
C ILE A 216 13.16 0.29 -20.57
N ASP A 217 14.05 0.65 -21.47
CA ASP A 217 13.93 1.83 -22.33
C ASP A 217 12.71 1.76 -23.26
N ARG A 218 12.34 0.55 -23.70
CA ARG A 218 11.16 0.34 -24.55
C ARG A 218 9.85 0.58 -23.80
N TYR A 219 9.74 0.15 -22.55
CA TYR A 219 8.47 0.14 -21.83
C TYR A 219 8.37 1.17 -20.71
N TYR A 220 9.49 1.68 -20.21
CA TYR A 220 9.48 2.64 -19.11
C TYR A 220 9.49 4.08 -19.60
N ASN A 221 8.32 4.70 -19.59
CA ASN A 221 8.15 6.14 -19.79
C ASN A 221 7.55 6.76 -18.51
N PRO A 222 8.38 7.39 -17.65
CA PRO A 222 7.91 7.92 -16.37
C PRO A 222 6.83 8.98 -16.53
N LYS A 223 6.89 9.83 -17.58
CA LYS A 223 5.86 10.84 -17.85
C LYS A 223 4.51 10.21 -18.23
N ALA A 224 4.51 9.21 -19.10
CA ALA A 224 3.29 8.52 -19.48
C ALA A 224 2.69 7.75 -18.29
N LEU A 225 3.52 7.07 -17.50
CA LEU A 225 3.05 6.30 -16.34
C LEU A 225 2.55 7.20 -15.21
N SER A 226 3.09 8.41 -15.04
CA SER A 226 2.56 9.38 -14.07
C SER A 226 1.16 9.89 -14.40
N LEU A 227 0.70 9.76 -15.64
CA LEU A 227 -0.67 10.09 -16.06
C LEU A 227 -1.66 8.94 -15.79
N LEU A 228 -1.17 7.72 -15.75
CA LEU A 228 -1.99 6.53 -15.46
C LEU A 228 -2.21 6.33 -13.95
N ALA A 229 -1.40 6.94 -13.16
CA ALA A 229 -1.37 6.81 -11.72
C ALA A 229 -2.23 7.90 -11.02
#